data_20c35ea443cec0e7106d62688e145602
#
_entry.id   20c35ea443cec0e7106d62688e145602
#
_cell.length_a   1.000
_cell.length_b   1.000
_cell.length_c   1.000
_cell.angle_alpha   90.00
_cell.angle_beta   90.00
_cell.angle_gamma   90.00
#
_symmetry.space_group_name_H-M   'P 1'
#
loop_
_entity.id
_entity.type
_entity.pdbx_description
1 polymer ?
#
loop_
_entity_poly.entity_id
_entity_poly.type
_entity_poly.pdbx_seq_one_letter_code
_entity_poly.pdbx_strand_id
1 'polypeptide(L)'
;LETDIQAAYEGDPAAKSREEIMLAYPAFEAISTFRVAHELYTLGVPLLPRMMTEHAHSLTGIDIHPGATIGRYFFIDHGTGVVIGETTVIGEHVKLYQGVTLGARSFEVGRDGALVKGNKRHPNIGNNVVIYAGATILGGDVYIGDNCVIGGNVWLTQSVEAGKTVVAAHAEITTR
;
A
#
# COMPACT_ATOMS: atom_id res chain seq x y z
N LEU A 1 15.06 -4.36 3.67
CA LEU A 1 15.11 -4.82 2.25
C LEU A 1 15.16 -6.34 2.14
N GLU A 2 16.05 -7.03 2.89
CA GLU A 2 16.16 -8.49 2.82
C GLU A 2 14.82 -9.19 3.11
N THR A 3 14.08 -8.72 4.09
CA THR A 3 12.76 -9.26 4.44
C THR A 3 11.71 -9.04 3.35
N ASP A 4 11.81 -7.95 2.58
CA ASP A 4 10.90 -7.66 1.48
C ASP A 4 11.21 -8.56 0.26
N ILE A 5 12.50 -8.84 -0.01
CA ILE A 5 12.92 -9.84 -1.01
C ILE A 5 12.42 -11.23 -0.61
N GLN A 6 12.56 -11.59 0.66
CA GLN A 6 12.07 -12.87 1.19
C GLN A 6 10.55 -13.01 0.99
N ALA A 7 9.77 -11.96 1.33
CA ALA A 7 8.32 -11.95 1.17
C ALA A 7 7.90 -12.11 -0.30
N ALA A 8 8.63 -11.47 -1.23
CA ALA A 8 8.38 -11.60 -2.66
C ALA A 8 8.71 -13.02 -3.16
N TYR A 9 9.85 -13.59 -2.72
CA TYR A 9 10.25 -14.93 -3.12
C TYR A 9 9.29 -16.02 -2.62
N GLU A 10 8.79 -15.87 -1.40
CA GLU A 10 7.81 -16.80 -0.81
C GLU A 10 6.39 -16.58 -1.34
N GLY A 11 6.07 -15.34 -1.70
CA GLY A 11 4.72 -14.92 -2.09
C GLY A 11 4.41 -15.01 -3.59
N ASP A 12 5.43 -15.15 -4.45
CA ASP A 12 5.26 -15.28 -5.90
C ASP A 12 5.78 -16.64 -6.39
N PRO A 13 4.90 -17.57 -6.81
CA PRO A 13 5.33 -18.88 -7.33
C PRO A 13 6.12 -18.79 -8.64
N ALA A 14 6.11 -17.64 -9.34
CA ALA A 14 6.88 -17.41 -10.56
C ALA A 14 8.33 -17.01 -10.29
N ALA A 15 8.65 -16.52 -9.09
CA ALA A 15 10.00 -16.10 -8.72
C ALA A 15 10.95 -17.30 -8.62
N LYS A 16 12.00 -17.33 -9.44
CA LYS A 16 12.97 -18.43 -9.50
C LYS A 16 14.15 -18.22 -8.56
N SER A 17 14.49 -16.98 -8.24
CA SER A 17 15.57 -16.64 -7.33
C SER A 17 15.34 -15.26 -6.69
N ARG A 18 16.10 -14.98 -5.61
CA ARG A 18 16.09 -13.65 -4.97
C ARG A 18 16.73 -12.59 -5.86
N GLU A 19 17.74 -12.98 -6.65
CA GLU A 19 18.42 -12.10 -7.61
C GLU A 19 17.45 -11.65 -8.71
N GLU A 20 16.56 -12.54 -9.18
CA GLU A 20 15.53 -12.19 -10.14
C GLU A 20 14.60 -11.09 -9.60
N ILE A 21 14.19 -11.18 -8.33
CA ILE A 21 13.37 -10.15 -7.68
C ILE A 21 14.12 -8.82 -7.63
N MET A 22 15.38 -8.85 -7.21
CA MET A 22 16.20 -7.65 -7.08
C MET A 22 16.45 -6.92 -8.41
N LEU A 23 16.56 -7.67 -9.51
CA LEU A 23 16.97 -7.15 -10.79
C LEU A 23 15.80 -6.87 -11.76
N ALA A 24 14.65 -7.52 -11.55
CA ALA A 24 13.57 -7.52 -12.52
C ALA A 24 12.21 -7.02 -11.98
N TYR A 25 11.98 -7.04 -10.65
CA TYR A 25 10.67 -6.67 -10.12
C TYR A 25 10.52 -5.16 -9.90
N PRO A 26 9.60 -4.48 -10.64
CA PRO A 26 9.33 -3.06 -10.41
C PRO A 26 8.89 -2.76 -8.99
N ALA A 27 8.16 -3.69 -8.35
CA ALA A 27 7.74 -3.55 -6.97
C ALA A 27 8.93 -3.46 -6.01
N PHE A 28 10.01 -4.21 -6.24
CA PHE A 28 11.21 -4.12 -5.42
C PHE A 28 11.92 -2.77 -5.59
N GLU A 29 11.95 -2.21 -6.79
CA GLU A 29 12.48 -0.87 -7.04
C GLU A 29 11.69 0.19 -6.25
N ALA A 30 10.34 0.13 -6.30
CA ALA A 30 9.49 1.05 -5.56
C ALA A 30 9.68 0.92 -4.04
N ILE A 31 9.68 -0.31 -3.51
CA ILE A 31 9.83 -0.59 -2.07
C ILE A 31 11.22 -0.19 -1.58
N SER A 32 12.29 -0.52 -2.30
CA SER A 32 13.66 -0.18 -1.89
C SER A 32 13.88 1.33 -1.87
N THR A 33 13.39 2.04 -2.88
CA THR A 33 13.41 3.51 -2.92
C THR A 33 12.61 4.10 -1.76
N PHE A 34 11.39 3.59 -1.51
CA PHE A 34 10.57 4.01 -0.37
C PHE A 34 11.30 3.83 0.96
N ARG A 35 11.92 2.68 1.24
CA ARG A 35 12.63 2.41 2.50
C ARG A 35 13.69 3.47 2.79
N VAL A 36 14.50 3.84 1.78
CA VAL A 36 15.52 4.90 1.93
C VAL A 36 14.88 6.28 2.08
N ALA A 37 13.87 6.58 1.25
CA ALA A 37 13.17 7.85 1.30
C ALA A 37 12.44 8.07 2.64
N HIS A 38 11.87 7.01 3.24
CA HIS A 38 11.23 7.06 4.54
C HIS A 38 12.20 7.46 5.66
N GLU A 39 13.41 6.89 5.69
CA GLU A 39 14.43 7.27 6.67
C GLU A 39 14.81 8.75 6.53
N LEU A 40 15.01 9.23 5.31
CA LEU A 40 15.29 10.64 5.06
C LEU A 40 14.11 11.55 5.45
N TYR A 41 12.88 11.08 5.22
CA TYR A 41 11.66 11.80 5.61
C TYR A 41 11.57 11.93 7.14
N THR A 42 11.83 10.86 7.89
CA THR A 42 11.81 10.86 9.36
C THR A 42 12.92 11.71 9.97
N LEU A 43 14.05 11.84 9.28
CA LEU A 43 15.14 12.76 9.61
C LEU A 43 14.83 14.24 9.29
N GLY A 44 13.66 14.53 8.70
CA GLY A 44 13.23 15.89 8.35
C GLY A 44 13.92 16.47 7.12
N VAL A 45 14.53 15.64 6.27
CA VAL A 45 15.13 16.10 5.01
C VAL A 45 14.03 16.63 4.08
N PRO A 46 14.08 17.90 3.65
CA PRO A 46 13.03 18.44 2.81
C PRO A 46 13.19 18.00 1.35
N LEU A 47 12.07 17.89 0.63
CA LEU A 47 11.94 17.64 -0.81
C LEU A 47 12.49 16.30 -1.29
N LEU A 48 13.74 15.96 -0.97
CA LEU A 48 14.44 14.79 -1.51
C LEU A 48 13.68 13.47 -1.32
N PRO A 49 13.11 13.16 -0.13
CA PRO A 49 12.32 11.93 0.03
C PRO A 49 11.16 11.84 -0.97
N ARG A 50 10.44 12.94 -1.15
CA ARG A 50 9.32 12.99 -2.11
C ARG A 50 9.79 12.86 -3.54
N MET A 51 10.88 13.53 -3.92
CA MET A 51 11.45 13.40 -5.26
C MET A 51 11.86 11.97 -5.58
N MET A 52 12.44 11.25 -4.60
CA MET A 52 12.83 9.85 -4.76
C MET A 52 11.61 8.96 -5.02
N THR A 53 10.55 9.08 -4.20
CA THR A 53 9.35 8.24 -4.37
C THR A 53 8.57 8.59 -5.63
N GLU A 54 8.51 9.87 -6.06
CA GLU A 54 7.90 10.26 -7.33
C GLU A 54 8.70 9.75 -8.53
N HIS A 55 10.03 9.69 -8.43
CA HIS A 55 10.84 9.08 -9.47
C HIS A 55 10.53 7.59 -9.61
N ALA A 56 10.52 6.84 -8.50
CA ALA A 56 10.15 5.43 -8.50
C ALA A 56 8.70 5.22 -9.03
N HIS A 57 7.75 6.07 -8.62
CA HIS A 57 6.39 6.07 -9.14
C HIS A 57 6.36 6.23 -10.67
N SER A 58 7.13 7.16 -11.23
CA SER A 58 7.19 7.38 -12.69
C SER A 58 7.71 6.18 -13.47
N LEU A 59 8.58 5.36 -12.86
CA LEU A 59 9.16 4.17 -13.49
C LEU A 59 8.28 2.93 -13.33
N THR A 60 7.63 2.79 -12.17
CA THR A 60 6.98 1.53 -11.77
C THR A 60 5.45 1.58 -11.81
N GLY A 61 4.86 2.79 -11.82
CA GLY A 61 3.42 2.98 -11.62
C GLY A 61 2.94 2.68 -10.19
N ILE A 62 3.87 2.62 -9.20
CA ILE A 62 3.59 2.37 -7.78
C ILE A 62 3.87 3.63 -6.99
N ASP A 63 2.83 4.26 -6.44
CA ASP A 63 2.91 5.48 -5.65
C ASP A 63 2.93 5.16 -4.15
N ILE A 64 4.09 5.31 -3.51
CA ILE A 64 4.24 5.16 -2.05
C ILE A 64 4.75 6.49 -1.48
N HIS A 65 3.91 7.17 -0.68
CA HIS A 65 4.35 8.40 -0.03
C HIS A 65 5.42 8.12 1.03
N PRO A 66 6.54 8.88 1.10
CA PRO A 66 7.63 8.60 2.03
C PRO A 66 7.24 8.71 3.51
N GLY A 67 6.14 9.38 3.82
CA GLY A 67 5.58 9.47 5.18
C GLY A 67 4.80 8.24 5.65
N ALA A 68 4.49 7.29 4.77
CA ALA A 68 3.84 6.05 5.15
C ALA A 68 4.74 5.22 6.07
N THR A 69 4.16 4.45 6.99
CA THR A 69 4.88 3.50 7.83
C THR A 69 4.57 2.09 7.37
N ILE A 70 5.59 1.34 6.96
CA ILE A 70 5.41 -0.02 6.42
C ILE A 70 6.32 -1.00 7.17
N GLY A 71 5.72 -2.02 7.76
CA GLY A 71 6.39 -3.10 8.49
C GLY A 71 7.30 -3.96 7.60
N ARG A 72 7.87 -5.01 8.19
CA ARG A 72 8.78 -5.95 7.51
C ARG A 72 7.99 -6.95 6.67
N TYR A 73 8.67 -7.66 5.76
CA TYR A 73 8.07 -8.67 4.88
C TYR A 73 6.91 -8.11 4.04
N PHE A 74 7.09 -6.91 3.53
CA PHE A 74 6.09 -6.27 2.68
C PHE A 74 6.31 -6.67 1.22
N PHE A 75 5.24 -7.08 0.54
CA PHE A 75 5.28 -7.47 -0.86
C PHE A 75 4.16 -6.82 -1.66
N ILE A 76 4.50 -6.26 -2.81
CA ILE A 76 3.54 -5.80 -3.84
C ILE A 76 3.72 -6.70 -5.05
N ASP A 77 2.65 -7.39 -5.44
CA ASP A 77 2.62 -8.26 -6.61
C ASP A 77 2.07 -7.49 -7.82
N HIS A 78 2.75 -7.56 -8.97
CA HIS A 78 2.56 -6.75 -10.17
C HIS A 78 2.72 -5.24 -9.91
N GLY A 79 1.88 -4.63 -9.14
CA GLY A 79 2.03 -3.32 -8.52
C GLY A 79 1.45 -2.13 -9.29
N THR A 80 1.33 -2.15 -10.61
CA THR A 80 0.84 -1.00 -11.37
C THR A 80 -0.46 -0.43 -10.79
N GLY A 81 -0.47 0.88 -10.49
CA GLY A 81 -1.63 1.58 -9.95
C GLY A 81 -1.84 1.42 -8.44
N VAL A 82 -0.89 0.85 -7.70
CA VAL A 82 -0.91 0.87 -6.24
C VAL A 82 -0.67 2.30 -5.74
N VAL A 83 -1.49 2.74 -4.78
CA VAL A 83 -1.33 4.04 -4.10
C VAL A 83 -1.35 3.85 -2.59
N ILE A 84 -0.28 4.28 -1.92
CA ILE A 84 -0.13 4.25 -0.46
C ILE A 84 0.09 5.68 0.05
N GLY A 85 -0.95 6.25 0.67
CA GLY A 85 -0.96 7.64 1.12
C GLY A 85 -0.10 7.91 2.36
N GLU A 86 0.24 9.18 2.57
CA GLU A 86 1.20 9.71 3.55
C GLU A 86 1.06 9.14 4.97
N THR A 87 -0.15 9.04 5.49
CA THR A 87 -0.40 8.64 6.89
C THR A 87 -0.86 7.20 7.02
N THR A 88 -0.66 6.38 5.98
CA THR A 88 -0.93 4.94 6.03
C THR A 88 0.04 4.26 7.00
N VAL A 89 -0.49 3.32 7.78
CA VAL A 89 0.31 2.41 8.61
C VAL A 89 0.01 0.99 8.17
N ILE A 90 1.06 0.24 7.84
CA ILE A 90 0.98 -1.15 7.39
C ILE A 90 1.84 -2.01 8.33
N GLY A 91 1.26 -3.09 8.84
CA GLY A 91 1.95 -4.06 9.69
C GLY A 91 2.94 -4.93 8.93
N GLU A 92 3.32 -6.06 9.54
CA GLU A 92 4.25 -7.03 8.96
C GLU A 92 3.52 -8.09 8.11
N HIS A 93 4.22 -8.70 7.15
CA HIS A 93 3.70 -9.76 6.28
C HIS A 93 2.44 -9.37 5.50
N VAL A 94 2.41 -8.14 4.99
CA VAL A 94 1.28 -7.65 4.17
C VAL A 94 1.60 -7.81 2.70
N LYS A 95 0.64 -8.37 1.94
CA LYS A 95 0.70 -8.50 0.48
C LYS A 95 -0.37 -7.65 -0.19
N LEU A 96 0.05 -6.81 -1.14
CA LEU A 96 -0.85 -6.04 -2.01
C LEU A 96 -0.73 -6.51 -3.45
N TYR A 97 -1.83 -6.47 -4.18
CA TYR A 97 -1.85 -6.65 -5.63
C TYR A 97 -2.02 -5.32 -6.36
N GLN A 98 -1.91 -5.34 -7.69
CA GLN A 98 -2.03 -4.16 -8.54
C GLN A 98 -3.33 -3.37 -8.29
N GLY A 99 -3.27 -2.05 -8.46
CA GLY A 99 -4.41 -1.16 -8.35
C GLY A 99 -4.99 -0.96 -6.95
N VAL A 100 -4.35 -1.50 -5.92
CA VAL A 100 -4.79 -1.27 -4.53
C VAL A 100 -4.57 0.17 -4.14
N THR A 101 -5.60 0.81 -3.55
CA THR A 101 -5.50 2.18 -3.03
C THR A 101 -5.74 2.22 -1.52
N LEU A 102 -4.75 2.70 -0.77
CA LEU A 102 -4.84 3.03 0.64
C LEU A 102 -4.88 4.56 0.77
N GLY A 103 -6.09 5.13 0.69
CA GLY A 103 -6.32 6.55 0.43
C GLY A 103 -7.06 7.29 1.55
N ALA A 104 -7.25 8.60 1.34
CA ALA A 104 -8.09 9.43 2.17
C ALA A 104 -9.55 9.37 1.70
N ARG A 105 -10.50 9.30 2.67
CA ARG A 105 -11.95 9.37 2.37
C ARG A 105 -12.41 10.79 2.12
N SER A 106 -11.84 11.77 2.84
CA SER A 106 -12.16 13.17 2.76
C SER A 106 -10.97 14.01 3.22
N PHE A 107 -11.03 15.30 2.89
CA PHE A 107 -10.02 16.26 3.31
C PHE A 107 -10.65 17.30 4.22
N GLU A 108 -10.01 17.56 5.37
CA GLU A 108 -10.41 18.58 6.30
C GLU A 108 -10.07 19.97 5.74
N VAL A 109 -11.00 20.90 5.85
CA VAL A 109 -10.83 22.28 5.39
C VAL A 109 -10.80 23.20 6.61
N GLY A 110 -9.74 24.00 6.71
CA GLY A 110 -9.57 25.01 7.77
C GLY A 110 -10.55 26.17 7.65
N ARG A 111 -10.57 27.04 8.67
CA ARG A 111 -11.43 28.22 8.69
C ARG A 111 -11.13 29.25 7.58
N ASP A 112 -9.92 29.18 7.04
CA ASP A 112 -9.42 29.99 5.91
C ASP A 112 -9.75 29.41 4.53
N GLY A 113 -10.44 28.25 4.48
CA GLY A 113 -10.75 27.53 3.24
C GLY A 113 -9.60 26.69 2.69
N ALA A 114 -8.44 26.67 3.33
CA ALA A 114 -7.31 25.84 2.93
C ALA A 114 -7.42 24.40 3.48
N LEU A 115 -6.82 23.43 2.76
CA LEU A 115 -6.76 22.06 3.24
C LEU A 115 -5.83 21.95 4.46
N VAL A 116 -6.29 21.29 5.52
CA VAL A 116 -5.49 20.99 6.70
C VAL A 116 -4.43 19.97 6.30
N LYS A 117 -3.16 20.29 6.60
CA LYS A 117 -2.00 19.42 6.29
C LYS A 117 -1.60 18.56 7.48
N GLY A 118 -1.01 17.38 7.21
CA GLY A 118 -0.38 16.54 8.23
C GLY A 118 -1.34 15.75 9.13
N ASN A 119 -2.67 15.90 9.01
CA ASN A 119 -3.63 15.12 9.78
C ASN A 119 -3.69 13.65 9.32
N LYS A 120 -4.06 12.75 10.23
CA LYS A 120 -4.29 11.32 9.92
C LYS A 120 -5.52 11.19 9.01
N ARG A 121 -5.32 10.63 7.79
CA ARG A 121 -6.38 10.53 6.78
C ARG A 121 -6.36 9.23 5.96
N HIS A 122 -5.34 8.38 6.13
CA HIS A 122 -5.18 7.11 5.42
C HIS A 122 -5.31 5.93 6.37
N PRO A 123 -5.73 4.74 5.89
CA PRO A 123 -6.06 3.60 6.74
C PRO A 123 -4.85 3.00 7.47
N ASN A 124 -5.18 2.14 8.45
CA ASN A 124 -4.22 1.28 9.14
C ASN A 124 -4.49 -0.17 8.74
N ILE A 125 -3.44 -0.89 8.39
CA ILE A 125 -3.49 -2.29 7.98
C ILE A 125 -2.70 -3.10 9.01
N GLY A 126 -3.32 -4.13 9.58
CA GLY A 126 -2.70 -5.04 10.53
C GLY A 126 -1.65 -5.97 9.90
N ASN A 127 -1.29 -7.02 10.63
CA ASN A 127 -0.29 -8.00 10.20
C ASN A 127 -0.94 -9.14 9.40
N ASN A 128 -0.17 -9.80 8.53
CA ASN A 128 -0.61 -10.95 7.73
C ASN A 128 -1.86 -10.67 6.90
N VAL A 129 -1.99 -9.46 6.35
CA VAL A 129 -3.15 -9.04 5.54
C VAL A 129 -2.83 -9.20 4.06
N VAL A 130 -3.78 -9.76 3.31
CA VAL A 130 -3.71 -9.84 1.85
C VAL A 130 -4.81 -8.96 1.25
N ILE A 131 -4.42 -8.04 0.36
CA ILE A 131 -5.34 -7.13 -0.32
C ILE A 131 -5.24 -7.35 -1.83
N TYR A 132 -6.31 -7.91 -2.40
CA TYR A 132 -6.36 -8.26 -3.83
C TYR A 132 -6.61 -7.07 -4.74
N ALA A 133 -6.37 -7.30 -6.02
CA ALA A 133 -6.32 -6.30 -7.07
C ALA A 133 -7.50 -5.34 -7.09
N GLY A 134 -7.22 -4.04 -7.26
CA GLY A 134 -8.22 -2.99 -7.41
C GLY A 134 -9.01 -2.66 -6.15
N ALA A 135 -8.70 -3.26 -5.00
CA ALA A 135 -9.37 -2.90 -3.75
C ALA A 135 -9.01 -1.48 -3.32
N THR A 136 -10.01 -0.74 -2.83
CA THR A 136 -9.86 0.65 -2.37
C THR A 136 -10.27 0.75 -0.91
N ILE A 137 -9.36 1.18 -0.04
CA ILE A 137 -9.58 1.33 1.41
C ILE A 137 -9.31 2.79 1.79
N LEU A 138 -10.32 3.48 2.31
CA LEU A 138 -10.27 4.93 2.52
C LEU A 138 -10.63 5.32 3.95
N GLY A 139 -9.83 6.21 4.54
CA GLY A 139 -10.12 6.89 5.81
C GLY A 139 -9.08 6.64 6.90
N GLY A 140 -8.73 7.70 7.62
CA GLY A 140 -7.73 7.65 8.70
C GLY A 140 -8.19 6.91 9.96
N ASP A 141 -9.48 6.74 10.10
CA ASP A 141 -10.18 6.00 11.17
C ASP A 141 -10.40 4.52 10.84
N VAL A 142 -10.08 4.11 9.60
CA VAL A 142 -10.27 2.72 9.14
C VAL A 142 -9.08 1.86 9.58
N TYR A 143 -9.39 0.71 10.15
CA TYR A 143 -8.44 -0.33 10.54
C TYR A 143 -8.84 -1.67 9.95
N ILE A 144 -7.94 -2.30 9.22
CA ILE A 144 -8.06 -3.68 8.75
C ILE A 144 -7.28 -4.57 9.73
N GLY A 145 -8.00 -5.42 10.45
CA GLY A 145 -7.42 -6.29 11.48
C GLY A 145 -6.45 -7.33 10.93
N ASP A 146 -5.68 -7.92 11.84
CA ASP A 146 -4.69 -8.94 11.49
C ASP A 146 -5.34 -10.15 10.81
N ASN A 147 -4.61 -10.82 9.92
CA ASN A 147 -5.02 -12.03 9.22
C ASN A 147 -6.30 -11.84 8.35
N CYS A 148 -6.57 -10.62 7.89
CA CYS A 148 -7.67 -10.34 6.98
C CYS A 148 -7.30 -10.61 5.52
N VAL A 149 -8.31 -10.98 4.74
CA VAL A 149 -8.23 -11.06 3.28
C VAL A 149 -9.26 -10.10 2.69
N ILE A 150 -8.81 -9.13 1.89
CA ILE A 150 -9.66 -8.19 1.17
C ILE A 150 -9.69 -8.58 -0.29
N GLY A 151 -10.85 -8.97 -0.78
CA GLY A 151 -11.08 -9.40 -2.16
C GLY A 151 -10.88 -8.28 -3.18
N GLY A 152 -10.73 -8.67 -4.44
CA GLY A 152 -10.53 -7.72 -5.53
C GLY A 152 -11.72 -6.78 -5.74
N ASN A 153 -11.41 -5.52 -6.11
CA ASN A 153 -12.39 -4.45 -6.38
C ASN A 153 -13.33 -4.13 -5.21
N VAL A 154 -12.96 -4.51 -3.99
CA VAL A 154 -13.73 -4.14 -2.79
C VAL A 154 -13.50 -2.67 -2.46
N TRP A 155 -14.59 -1.94 -2.16
CA TRP A 155 -14.56 -0.56 -1.70
C TRP A 155 -14.88 -0.50 -0.21
N LEU A 156 -13.90 -0.14 0.62
CA LEU A 156 -14.02 -0.09 2.07
C LEU A 156 -13.81 1.33 2.63
N THR A 157 -14.75 1.74 3.47
CA THR A 157 -14.68 2.98 4.27
C THR A 157 -14.96 2.72 5.75
N GLN A 158 -14.94 1.44 6.16
CA GLN A 158 -15.18 0.98 7.53
C GLN A 158 -14.12 -0.03 7.91
N SER A 159 -13.88 -0.15 9.22
CA SER A 159 -12.93 -1.11 9.77
C SER A 159 -13.42 -2.55 9.61
N VAL A 160 -12.47 -3.47 9.53
CA VAL A 160 -12.70 -4.92 9.42
C VAL A 160 -12.00 -5.60 10.61
N GLU A 161 -12.75 -6.41 11.34
CA GLU A 161 -12.20 -7.20 12.46
C GLU A 161 -11.19 -8.24 11.97
N ALA A 162 -10.23 -8.59 12.83
CA ALA A 162 -9.20 -9.58 12.52
C ALA A 162 -9.77 -10.94 12.05
N GLY A 163 -9.05 -11.60 11.14
CA GLY A 163 -9.38 -12.92 10.63
C GLY A 163 -10.56 -12.97 9.67
N LYS A 164 -11.04 -11.83 9.18
CA LYS A 164 -12.18 -11.78 8.25
C LYS A 164 -11.73 -11.80 6.79
N THR A 165 -12.57 -12.42 5.96
CA THR A 165 -12.50 -12.30 4.50
C THR A 165 -13.65 -11.41 4.02
N VAL A 166 -13.30 -10.32 3.31
CA VAL A 166 -14.27 -9.40 2.71
C VAL A 166 -14.24 -9.58 1.21
N VAL A 167 -15.40 -9.79 0.61
CA VAL A 167 -15.55 -9.92 -0.85
C VAL A 167 -16.65 -8.98 -1.34
N ALA A 168 -16.51 -8.49 -2.58
CA ALA A 168 -17.60 -7.78 -3.24
C ALA A 168 -18.76 -8.75 -3.53
N ALA A 169 -19.99 -8.26 -3.44
CA ALA A 169 -21.13 -9.04 -3.87
C ALA A 169 -21.00 -9.41 -5.36
N HIS A 170 -21.39 -10.64 -5.72
CA HIS A 170 -21.39 -11.05 -7.12
C HIS A 170 -22.34 -10.16 -7.93
N ALA A 171 -21.85 -9.62 -9.04
CA ALA A 171 -22.69 -8.95 -10.01
C ALA A 171 -23.62 -9.99 -10.69
N GLU A 172 -24.91 -9.67 -10.83
CA GLU A 172 -25.80 -10.48 -11.67
C GLU A 172 -25.38 -10.32 -13.14
N ILE A 173 -24.96 -11.43 -13.75
CA ILE A 173 -24.60 -11.46 -15.17
C ILE A 173 -25.83 -11.87 -15.97
N THR A 174 -26.34 -10.94 -16.80
CA THR A 174 -27.41 -11.24 -17.76
C THR A 174 -26.78 -11.45 -19.13
N THR A 175 -26.88 -12.65 -19.67
CA THR A 175 -26.56 -12.91 -21.09
C THR A 175 -27.78 -12.63 -21.96
N ARG A 176 -27.62 -11.84 -23.00
CA ARG A 176 -28.66 -11.61 -24.04
C ARG A 176 -28.26 -12.30 -25.33
#